data_4f39fa0fbe38c29a83d6614b9ad01e7a
#
_entry.id   4f39fa0fbe38c29a83d6614b9ad01e7a
#
_cell.length_a   1.000
_cell.length_b   1.000
_cell.length_c   1.000
_cell.angle_alpha   90.00
_cell.angle_beta   90.00
_cell.angle_gamma   90.00
#
_symmetry.space_group_name_H-M   'P 1'
#
loop_
_entity.id
_entity.type
_entity.pdbx_description
1 polymer ?
#
loop_
_entity_poly.entity_id
_entity_poly.type
_entity_poly.pdbx_seq_one_letter_code
_entity_poly.pdbx_strand_id
1 'polypeptide(L)'
;MIRLCPAIVVAACLTASISSAQERTSSVALLPPSAPRWDISAYVTWLGERRPNDFGPWDQWFNLASGGGIVGYYWTSHFKTEFDLSSSSQDETYSFEPIALPGSPTILPLQRDHDFRVTTASAGVIGQFFENAWFHPFVGAGVELVREREHIETSLPIGLARDPRTPFIPDFQPETRERYCTRPYFATGFKAYVSERAFIRTDIRTSWSSDGLAALAWRSGVGVDF
;
A
#
# COMPACT_ATOMS: atom_id res chain seq x y z
N MET A 1 7.69 -17.95 12.69
CA MET A 1 8.78 -18.12 11.70
C MET A 1 8.79 -16.89 10.81
N ILE A 2 9.79 -16.03 10.98
CA ILE A 2 9.95 -14.82 10.16
C ILE A 2 10.54 -15.28 8.83
N ARG A 3 9.72 -15.34 7.78
CA ARG A 3 10.24 -15.50 6.41
C ARG A 3 10.72 -14.13 5.94
N LEU A 4 12.03 -13.93 5.98
CA LEU A 4 12.69 -12.82 5.30
C LEU A 4 12.47 -12.99 3.79
N CYS A 5 11.69 -12.11 3.17
CA CYS A 5 11.61 -12.01 1.71
C CYS A 5 12.99 -11.60 1.18
N PRO A 6 13.52 -12.22 0.12
CA PRO A 6 14.81 -11.87 -0.47
C PRO A 6 14.68 -10.62 -1.37
N ALA A 7 14.42 -9.46 -0.77
CA ALA A 7 14.24 -8.20 -1.50
C ALA A 7 15.47 -7.28 -1.47
N ILE A 8 16.66 -7.79 -1.08
CA ILE A 8 17.86 -6.93 -0.89
C ILE A 8 18.73 -6.79 -2.16
N VAL A 9 18.38 -7.40 -3.29
CA VAL A 9 19.30 -7.45 -4.45
C VAL A 9 19.04 -6.40 -5.53
N VAL A 10 17.94 -5.66 -5.52
CA VAL A 10 17.60 -4.75 -6.64
C VAL A 10 18.12 -3.31 -6.48
N ALA A 11 18.60 -2.92 -5.31
CA ALA A 11 19.09 -1.54 -5.10
C ALA A 11 20.46 -1.23 -5.70
N ALA A 12 21.21 -2.22 -6.19
CA ALA A 12 22.60 -2.04 -6.65
C ALA A 12 22.76 -1.82 -8.17
N CYS A 13 21.73 -1.98 -8.99
CA CYS A 13 21.88 -1.94 -10.45
C CYS A 13 21.46 -0.62 -11.13
N LEU A 14 21.04 0.40 -10.39
CA LEU A 14 20.63 1.69 -11.00
C LEU A 14 21.73 2.76 -11.05
N THR A 15 22.97 2.42 -10.70
CA THR A 15 24.09 3.39 -10.72
C THR A 15 24.99 3.33 -11.97
N ALA A 16 24.69 2.52 -12.95
CA ALA A 16 25.60 2.31 -14.09
C ALA A 16 24.91 2.50 -15.45
N SER A 17 24.39 3.68 -15.77
CA SER A 17 24.12 4.08 -17.16
C SER A 17 23.78 5.57 -17.31
N ILE A 18 24.43 6.46 -16.59
CA ILE A 18 24.44 7.90 -16.93
C ILE A 18 25.89 8.33 -17.06
N SER A 19 26.53 7.83 -18.11
CA SER A 19 27.85 8.32 -18.52
C SER A 19 27.80 8.64 -20.00
N SER A 20 27.96 9.90 -20.30
CA SER A 20 28.14 10.56 -21.60
C SER A 20 26.94 11.33 -22.14
N ALA A 21 26.60 12.42 -21.50
CA ALA A 21 26.09 13.60 -22.19
C ALA A 21 26.46 14.86 -21.38
N GLN A 22 27.51 15.52 -21.88
CA GLN A 22 27.78 16.92 -21.71
C GLN A 22 28.12 17.40 -20.28
N GLU A 23 29.42 17.62 -20.07
CA GLU A 23 29.96 18.55 -19.07
C GLU A 23 29.30 19.92 -19.18
N ARG A 24 28.13 20.05 -18.59
CA ARG A 24 27.73 21.25 -17.90
C ARG A 24 27.94 20.96 -16.44
N THR A 25 28.93 21.59 -15.85
CA THR A 25 29.05 21.79 -14.40
C THR A 25 27.76 22.48 -13.90
N SER A 26 26.67 21.72 -13.84
CA SER A 26 25.50 22.09 -13.08
C SER A 26 25.94 21.93 -11.64
N SER A 27 26.47 23.04 -11.06
CA SER A 27 26.52 23.16 -9.62
C SER A 27 25.15 22.73 -9.13
N VAL A 28 25.10 21.65 -8.36
CA VAL A 28 23.87 21.24 -7.66
C VAL A 28 23.46 22.44 -6.83
N ALA A 29 22.52 23.24 -7.33
CA ALA A 29 22.11 24.45 -6.68
C ALA A 29 21.40 24.04 -5.40
N LEU A 30 22.11 24.17 -4.29
CA LEU A 30 21.49 24.05 -2.96
C LEU A 30 20.38 25.09 -2.90
N LEU A 31 19.24 24.69 -2.35
CA LEU A 31 18.10 25.61 -2.17
C LEU A 31 18.58 26.86 -1.41
N PRO A 32 18.17 28.05 -1.85
CA PRO A 32 18.47 29.25 -1.09
C PRO A 32 17.88 29.14 0.32
N PRO A 33 18.48 29.80 1.33
CA PRO A 33 18.04 29.68 2.72
C PRO A 33 16.56 30.03 2.96
N SER A 34 15.96 30.81 2.06
CA SER A 34 14.54 31.22 2.10
C SER A 34 13.58 30.26 1.41
N ALA A 35 14.09 29.25 0.69
CA ALA A 35 13.23 28.28 0.02
C ALA A 35 12.63 27.28 1.02
N PRO A 36 11.35 26.90 0.84
CA PRO A 36 10.74 25.84 1.64
C PRO A 36 11.59 24.57 1.58
N ARG A 37 11.89 23.99 2.75
CA ARG A 37 12.65 22.73 2.82
C ARG A 37 11.82 21.54 3.21
N TRP A 38 10.63 21.78 3.72
CA TRP A 38 9.71 20.74 4.15
C TRP A 38 8.39 20.85 3.44
N ASP A 39 7.76 19.73 3.20
CA ASP A 39 6.36 19.68 2.87
C ASP A 39 5.63 18.67 3.77
N ILE A 40 4.35 18.94 3.96
CA ILE A 40 3.44 18.00 4.61
C ILE A 40 2.19 17.91 3.77
N SER A 41 1.68 16.70 3.58
CA SER A 41 0.43 16.46 2.88
C SER A 41 -0.39 15.37 3.51
N ALA A 42 -1.72 15.50 3.41
CA ALA A 42 -2.67 14.45 3.72
C ALA A 42 -3.35 13.99 2.44
N TYR A 43 -3.67 12.72 2.34
CA TYR A 43 -4.25 12.14 1.14
C TYR A 43 -5.26 11.04 1.45
N VAL A 44 -6.11 10.78 0.47
CA VAL A 44 -6.94 9.59 0.37
C VAL A 44 -6.44 8.71 -0.75
N THR A 45 -6.64 7.41 -0.62
CA THR A 45 -6.15 6.43 -1.58
C THR A 45 -7.25 5.44 -1.93
N TRP A 46 -7.34 5.10 -3.20
CA TRP A 46 -7.88 3.83 -3.62
C TRP A 46 -6.70 2.83 -3.75
N LEU A 47 -6.74 1.76 -2.98
CA LEU A 47 -5.70 0.75 -2.89
C LEU A 47 -6.23 -0.58 -3.40
N GLY A 48 -5.66 -1.10 -4.46
CA GLY A 48 -5.79 -2.49 -4.87
C GLY A 48 -4.65 -3.31 -4.29
N GLU A 49 -4.96 -4.27 -3.43
CA GLU A 49 -4.00 -5.18 -2.80
C GLU A 49 -4.21 -6.59 -3.34
N ARG A 50 -3.14 -7.22 -3.84
CA ARG A 50 -3.16 -8.59 -4.34
C ARG A 50 -2.83 -9.58 -3.22
N ARG A 51 -3.68 -10.59 -3.05
CA ARG A 51 -3.42 -11.70 -2.15
C ARG A 51 -3.39 -13.02 -2.89
N PRO A 52 -2.41 -13.87 -2.61
CA PRO A 52 -2.45 -15.26 -3.05
C PRO A 52 -3.73 -15.91 -2.51
N ASN A 53 -4.46 -16.56 -3.35
CA ASN A 53 -5.64 -17.31 -2.93
C ASN A 53 -5.20 -18.73 -2.51
N ASP A 54 -5.36 -19.07 -1.24
CA ASP A 54 -5.01 -20.41 -0.71
C ASP A 54 -5.92 -21.52 -1.28
N PHE A 55 -7.06 -21.17 -1.89
CA PHE A 55 -8.09 -22.10 -2.35
C PHE A 55 -8.30 -22.15 -3.88
N GLY A 56 -7.50 -21.43 -4.67
CA GLY A 56 -7.68 -21.40 -6.12
C GLY A 56 -6.48 -20.92 -6.91
N PRO A 57 -6.45 -21.15 -8.24
CA PRO A 57 -5.35 -20.76 -9.10
C PRO A 57 -5.29 -19.25 -9.40
N TRP A 58 -6.26 -18.46 -8.91
CA TRP A 58 -6.38 -17.04 -9.21
C TRP A 58 -6.13 -16.21 -7.98
N ASP A 59 -5.21 -15.25 -8.08
CA ASP A 59 -5.00 -14.24 -7.06
C ASP A 59 -6.24 -13.36 -6.93
N GLN A 60 -6.60 -13.02 -5.69
CA GLN A 60 -7.66 -12.07 -5.40
C GLN A 60 -7.09 -10.67 -5.23
N TRP A 61 -7.80 -9.69 -5.79
CA TRP A 61 -7.54 -8.27 -5.58
C TRP A 61 -8.59 -7.69 -4.64
N PHE A 62 -8.14 -7.13 -3.54
CA PHE A 62 -8.98 -6.40 -2.58
C PHE A 62 -8.91 -4.91 -2.90
N ASN A 63 -10.07 -4.26 -2.90
CA ASN A 63 -10.17 -2.83 -3.14
C ASN A 63 -10.44 -2.12 -1.81
N LEU A 64 -9.45 -1.40 -1.32
CA LEU A 64 -9.48 -0.73 -0.03
C LEU A 64 -9.48 0.78 -0.22
N ALA A 65 -10.31 1.49 0.57
CA ALA A 65 -10.11 2.91 0.78
C ALA A 65 -9.06 3.09 1.88
N SER A 66 -8.12 4.00 1.68
CA SER A 66 -7.04 4.27 2.63
C SER A 66 -6.85 5.77 2.78
N GLY A 67 -6.32 6.19 3.90
CA GLY A 67 -5.92 7.57 4.15
C GLY A 67 -4.56 7.62 4.82
N GLY A 68 -3.83 8.70 4.58
CA GLY A 68 -2.49 8.84 5.13
C GLY A 68 -1.94 10.25 5.08
N GLY A 69 -0.68 10.36 5.52
CA GLY A 69 0.08 11.60 5.51
C GLY A 69 1.51 11.37 5.06
N ILE A 70 2.05 12.37 4.40
CA ILE A 70 3.42 12.40 3.89
C ILE A 70 4.13 13.60 4.49
N VAL A 71 5.39 13.39 4.90
CA VAL A 71 6.33 14.45 5.23
C VAL A 71 7.51 14.34 4.28
N GLY A 72 7.84 15.41 3.58
CA GLY A 72 8.95 15.49 2.65
C GLY A 72 10.03 16.48 3.10
N TYR A 73 11.29 16.15 2.82
CA TYR A 73 12.42 17.04 3.01
C TYR A 73 13.18 17.26 1.71
N TYR A 74 13.29 18.50 1.25
CA TYR A 74 13.98 18.91 0.03
C TYR A 74 15.48 19.06 0.26
N TRP A 75 16.27 18.27 -0.46
CA TRP A 75 17.72 18.42 -0.56
C TRP A 75 18.10 19.47 -1.58
N THR A 76 17.36 19.47 -2.69
CA THR A 76 17.49 20.44 -3.79
C THR A 76 16.10 20.79 -4.32
N SER A 77 16.00 21.71 -5.28
CA SER A 77 14.74 22.01 -5.98
C SER A 77 14.14 20.80 -6.71
N HIS A 78 14.97 19.78 -7.02
CA HIS A 78 14.56 18.61 -7.82
C HIS A 78 14.47 17.32 -7.01
N PHE A 79 15.12 17.22 -5.84
CA PHE A 79 15.20 15.99 -5.07
C PHE A 79 14.74 16.19 -3.63
N LYS A 80 13.90 15.26 -3.19
CA LYS A 80 13.47 15.18 -1.79
C LYS A 80 13.37 13.74 -1.30
N THR A 81 13.46 13.59 0.00
CA THR A 81 13.10 12.35 0.70
C THR A 81 11.69 12.50 1.25
N GLU A 82 10.89 11.45 1.15
CA GLU A 82 9.54 11.38 1.72
C GLU A 82 9.42 10.24 2.71
N PHE A 83 8.69 10.52 3.80
CA PHE A 83 8.19 9.53 4.74
C PHE A 83 6.66 9.56 4.70
N ASP A 84 6.05 8.41 4.69
CA ASP A 84 4.62 8.23 4.47
C ASP A 84 4.07 7.20 5.45
N LEU A 85 2.91 7.52 6.04
CA LEU A 85 2.15 6.62 6.89
C LEU A 85 0.71 6.58 6.39
N SER A 86 0.17 5.38 6.22
CA SER A 86 -1.21 5.17 5.81
C SER A 86 -1.88 4.00 6.50
N SER A 87 -3.21 4.04 6.54
CA SER A 87 -4.03 2.92 7.01
C SER A 87 -5.27 2.81 6.15
N SER A 88 -5.62 1.60 5.74
CA SER A 88 -6.84 1.34 5.00
C SER A 88 -8.05 1.27 5.91
N SER A 89 -9.23 1.49 5.31
CA SER A 89 -10.48 1.01 5.87
C SER A 89 -10.46 -0.51 5.98
N GLN A 90 -11.39 -1.03 6.76
CA GLN A 90 -11.68 -2.44 6.81
C GLN A 90 -12.48 -2.81 5.55
N ASP A 91 -12.12 -3.91 4.90
CA ASP A 91 -12.89 -4.50 3.80
C ASP A 91 -13.44 -5.84 4.28
N GLU A 92 -14.75 -6.02 4.15
CA GLU A 92 -15.46 -7.22 4.56
C GLU A 92 -15.71 -8.09 3.32
N THR A 93 -15.14 -9.28 3.34
CA THR A 93 -15.35 -10.28 2.29
C THR A 93 -15.78 -11.58 2.94
N TYR A 94 -16.78 -12.25 2.35
CA TYR A 94 -17.24 -13.53 2.84
C TYR A 94 -16.93 -14.64 1.84
N SER A 95 -16.56 -15.77 2.38
CA SER A 95 -16.35 -17.01 1.63
C SER A 95 -17.21 -18.13 2.23
N PHE A 96 -17.57 -19.12 1.39
CA PHE A 96 -18.27 -20.30 1.85
C PHE A 96 -17.35 -21.51 1.75
N GLU A 97 -17.15 -22.20 2.87
CA GLU A 97 -16.36 -23.43 2.91
C GLU A 97 -17.25 -24.62 3.26
N PRO A 98 -17.28 -25.69 2.42
CA PRO A 98 -18.05 -26.87 2.72
C PRO A 98 -17.38 -27.68 3.85
N ILE A 99 -18.10 -27.92 4.94
CA ILE A 99 -17.65 -28.79 6.03
C ILE A 99 -18.49 -30.07 6.04
N ALA A 100 -17.83 -31.23 6.16
CA ALA A 100 -18.47 -32.50 6.43
C ALA A 100 -18.56 -32.72 7.95
N LEU A 101 -19.77 -32.89 8.46
CA LEU A 101 -19.94 -33.20 9.88
C LEU A 101 -19.56 -34.65 10.18
N PRO A 102 -18.77 -34.91 11.25
CA PRO A 102 -18.44 -36.26 11.65
C PRO A 102 -19.70 -37.11 11.89
N GLY A 103 -19.82 -38.23 11.18
CA GLY A 103 -20.94 -39.16 11.34
C GLY A 103 -22.23 -38.76 10.58
N SER A 104 -22.21 -37.71 9.78
CA SER A 104 -23.33 -37.27 8.93
C SER A 104 -22.88 -37.21 7.47
N PRO A 105 -23.74 -37.66 6.50
CA PRO A 105 -23.48 -37.46 5.09
C PRO A 105 -23.74 -36.01 4.63
N THR A 106 -24.13 -35.13 5.55
CA THR A 106 -24.51 -33.76 5.22
C THR A 106 -23.28 -32.87 5.20
N ILE A 107 -23.10 -32.19 4.07
CA ILE A 107 -22.09 -31.12 3.92
C ILE A 107 -22.79 -29.80 4.25
N LEU A 108 -22.27 -29.07 5.23
CA LEU A 108 -22.77 -27.75 5.58
C LEU A 108 -21.86 -26.67 5.00
N PRO A 109 -22.41 -25.63 4.37
CA PRO A 109 -21.65 -24.46 4.00
C PRO A 109 -21.37 -23.61 5.26
N LEU A 110 -20.10 -23.42 5.60
CA LEU A 110 -19.71 -22.42 6.59
C LEU A 110 -19.52 -21.08 5.89
N GLN A 111 -20.05 -20.04 6.49
CA GLN A 111 -19.73 -18.67 6.09
C GLN A 111 -18.52 -18.21 6.90
N ARG A 112 -17.50 -17.74 6.20
CA ARG A 112 -16.35 -17.07 6.79
C ARG A 112 -16.38 -15.61 6.39
N ASP A 113 -16.46 -14.76 7.38
CA ASP A 113 -16.37 -13.30 7.22
C ASP A 113 -14.92 -12.90 7.46
N HIS A 114 -14.32 -12.26 6.48
CA HIS A 114 -12.93 -11.83 6.48
C HIS A 114 -12.88 -10.31 6.54
N ASP A 115 -12.39 -9.79 7.65
CA ASP A 115 -12.08 -8.38 7.83
C ASP A 115 -10.61 -8.13 7.55
N PHE A 116 -10.32 -7.37 6.52
CA PHE A 116 -8.95 -7.10 6.09
C PHE A 116 -8.57 -5.63 6.23
N ARG A 117 -7.42 -5.37 6.85
CA ARG A 117 -6.84 -4.04 7.02
C ARG A 117 -5.37 -4.02 6.69
N VAL A 118 -4.93 -2.98 5.99
CA VAL A 118 -3.53 -2.72 5.65
C VAL A 118 -3.07 -1.43 6.32
N THR A 119 -1.91 -1.48 6.97
CA THR A 119 -1.21 -0.30 7.49
C THR A 119 0.18 -0.27 6.87
N THR A 120 0.57 0.86 6.32
CA THR A 120 1.84 1.00 5.59
C THR A 120 2.66 2.15 6.16
N ALA A 121 3.94 1.91 6.37
CA ALA A 121 4.95 2.94 6.60
C ALA A 121 5.98 2.89 5.49
N SER A 122 6.27 3.99 4.83
CA SER A 122 7.23 3.99 3.72
C SER A 122 8.23 5.13 3.78
N ALA A 123 9.39 4.89 3.16
CA ALA A 123 10.42 5.89 2.92
C ALA A 123 10.91 5.81 1.49
N GLY A 124 11.15 6.95 0.85
CA GLY A 124 11.62 6.99 -0.53
C GLY A 124 12.20 8.31 -0.95
N VAL A 125 12.71 8.31 -2.17
CA VAL A 125 13.28 9.49 -2.83
C VAL A 125 12.42 9.86 -4.01
N ILE A 126 12.15 11.16 -4.16
CA ILE A 126 11.33 11.75 -5.21
C ILE A 126 12.20 12.69 -6.04
N GLY A 127 12.19 12.49 -7.36
CA GLY A 127 12.73 13.43 -8.32
C GLY A 127 11.60 14.25 -8.96
N GLN A 128 11.67 15.57 -8.87
CA GLN A 128 10.72 16.49 -9.49
C GLN A 128 11.28 17.05 -10.78
N PHE A 129 10.45 17.15 -11.79
CA PHE A 129 10.80 17.68 -13.10
C PHE A 129 10.10 19.04 -13.29
N PHE A 130 10.74 19.90 -14.05
CA PHE A 130 10.29 21.25 -14.37
C PHE A 130 10.28 22.22 -13.18
N GLU A 131 10.89 23.38 -13.40
CA GLU A 131 10.83 24.54 -12.50
C GLU A 131 9.64 25.45 -12.83
N ASN A 132 8.50 24.85 -13.14
CA ASN A 132 7.31 25.61 -13.41
C ASN A 132 6.65 26.01 -12.10
N ALA A 133 6.28 27.29 -11.94
CA ALA A 133 5.81 27.84 -10.68
C ALA A 133 4.53 27.16 -10.13
N TRP A 134 3.79 26.41 -10.93
CA TRP A 134 2.50 25.87 -10.51
C TRP A 134 2.33 24.35 -10.72
N PHE A 135 3.19 23.69 -11.52
CA PHE A 135 3.02 22.27 -11.87
C PHE A 135 4.35 21.52 -11.84
N HIS A 136 4.45 20.54 -10.96
CA HIS A 136 5.67 19.76 -10.71
C HIS A 136 5.38 18.26 -10.86
N PRO A 137 5.56 17.68 -12.06
CA PRO A 137 5.51 16.23 -12.23
C PRO A 137 6.71 15.62 -11.52
N PHE A 138 6.52 14.40 -11.01
CA PHE A 138 7.56 13.69 -10.29
C PHE A 138 7.54 12.19 -10.54
N VAL A 139 8.67 11.58 -10.29
CA VAL A 139 8.82 10.14 -10.12
C VAL A 139 9.52 9.86 -8.81
N GLY A 140 9.23 8.72 -8.22
CA GLY A 140 9.83 8.32 -6.97
C GLY A 140 9.95 6.82 -6.81
N ALA A 141 10.86 6.42 -5.97
CA ALA A 141 11.07 5.03 -5.59
C ALA A 141 11.45 4.94 -4.12
N GLY A 142 11.14 3.81 -3.51
CA GLY A 142 11.45 3.59 -2.11
C GLY A 142 11.07 2.20 -1.63
N VAL A 143 10.98 2.08 -0.32
CA VAL A 143 10.58 0.85 0.37
C VAL A 143 9.41 1.15 1.29
N GLU A 144 8.52 0.19 1.39
CA GLU A 144 7.39 0.22 2.32
C GLU A 144 7.42 -1.00 3.25
N LEU A 145 7.07 -0.75 4.50
CA LEU A 145 6.77 -1.74 5.51
C LEU A 145 5.26 -1.86 5.60
N VAL A 146 4.74 -3.04 5.33
CA VAL A 146 3.30 -3.30 5.29
C VAL A 146 2.94 -4.24 6.42
N ARG A 147 1.94 -3.85 7.21
CA ARG A 147 1.28 -4.69 8.18
C ARG A 147 -0.12 -5.01 7.66
N GLU A 148 -0.34 -6.27 7.36
CA GLU A 148 -1.63 -6.82 6.99
C GLU A 148 -2.25 -7.46 8.24
N ARG A 149 -3.48 -7.11 8.54
CA ARG A 149 -4.26 -7.74 9.60
C ARG A 149 -5.56 -8.26 9.02
N GLU A 150 -5.80 -9.54 9.24
CA GLU A 150 -7.01 -10.23 8.84
C GLU A 150 -7.69 -10.79 10.09
N HIS A 151 -8.95 -10.47 10.26
CA HIS A 151 -9.80 -11.05 11.29
C HIS A 151 -10.82 -11.94 10.58
N ILE A 152 -10.91 -13.20 11.03
CA ILE A 152 -11.75 -14.22 10.41
C ILE A 152 -12.78 -14.64 11.43
N GLU A 153 -14.05 -14.38 11.14
CA GLU A 153 -15.17 -14.91 11.90
C GLU A 153 -15.82 -16.02 11.10
N THR A 154 -16.07 -17.16 11.74
CA THR A 154 -16.72 -18.30 11.10
C THR A 154 -18.10 -18.47 11.70
N SER A 155 -19.11 -18.50 10.84
CA SER A 155 -20.50 -18.65 11.26
C SER A 155 -21.23 -19.70 10.39
N LEU A 156 -22.31 -20.23 10.94
CA LEU A 156 -23.25 -21.04 10.15
C LEU A 156 -24.29 -20.10 9.53
N PRO A 157 -24.70 -20.34 8.26
CA PRO A 157 -25.79 -19.60 7.66
C PRO A 157 -27.05 -19.65 8.55
N ILE A 158 -27.69 -18.49 8.74
CA ILE A 158 -28.78 -18.26 9.70
C ILE A 158 -29.90 -19.30 9.62
N GLY A 159 -30.13 -19.92 8.47
CA GLY A 159 -31.17 -20.95 8.30
C GLY A 159 -30.82 -22.33 8.91
N LEU A 160 -29.52 -22.63 9.04
CA LEU A 160 -29.05 -23.96 9.50
C LEU A 160 -28.80 -23.97 11.03
N ALA A 161 -28.50 -22.84 11.62
CA ALA A 161 -28.27 -22.71 13.07
C ALA A 161 -29.52 -23.01 13.93
N ARG A 162 -30.71 -23.07 13.32
CA ARG A 162 -32.00 -23.33 14.00
C ARG A 162 -32.60 -24.71 13.78
N ASP A 163 -31.94 -25.58 12.97
CA ASP A 163 -32.47 -26.93 12.80
C ASP A 163 -32.16 -27.79 14.04
N PRO A 164 -33.18 -28.19 14.84
CA PRO A 164 -32.97 -29.03 16.01
C PRO A 164 -32.43 -30.43 15.69
N ARG A 165 -32.33 -30.78 14.41
CA ARG A 165 -31.72 -32.02 13.92
C ARG A 165 -30.22 -31.91 13.69
N THR A 166 -29.63 -30.70 13.82
CA THR A 166 -28.19 -30.50 13.73
C THR A 166 -27.57 -30.72 15.13
N PRO A 167 -27.08 -31.92 15.44
CA PRO A 167 -26.79 -32.34 16.82
C PRO A 167 -25.55 -31.69 17.43
N PHE A 168 -24.73 -31.03 16.66
CA PHE A 168 -23.51 -30.38 17.16
C PHE A 168 -23.09 -29.23 16.24
N ILE A 169 -23.12 -28.01 16.76
CA ILE A 169 -22.54 -26.85 16.13
C ILE A 169 -21.20 -26.61 16.82
N PRO A 170 -20.06 -26.76 16.12
CA PRO A 170 -18.78 -26.42 16.68
C PRO A 170 -18.77 -24.93 17.08
N ASP A 171 -18.21 -24.63 18.23
CA ASP A 171 -17.94 -23.25 18.64
C ASP A 171 -16.69 -22.78 17.87
N PHE A 172 -16.93 -21.94 16.85
CA PHE A 172 -15.85 -21.39 16.05
C PHE A 172 -15.27 -20.18 16.75
N GLN A 173 -14.03 -20.29 17.19
CA GLN A 173 -13.33 -19.16 17.75
C GLN A 173 -12.84 -18.20 16.62
N PRO A 174 -13.01 -16.90 16.79
CA PRO A 174 -12.49 -15.93 15.83
C PRO A 174 -10.96 -16.03 15.76
N GLU A 175 -10.41 -15.99 14.54
CA GLU A 175 -8.98 -16.04 14.30
C GLU A 175 -8.49 -14.68 13.81
N THR A 176 -7.39 -14.20 14.37
CA THR A 176 -6.72 -13.00 13.87
C THR A 176 -5.34 -13.38 13.35
N ARG A 177 -5.08 -13.06 12.10
CA ARG A 177 -3.78 -13.27 11.44
C ARG A 177 -3.12 -11.93 11.18
N GLU A 178 -1.85 -11.83 11.52
CA GLU A 178 -1.03 -10.66 11.20
C GLU A 178 0.18 -11.07 10.37
N ARG A 179 0.43 -10.28 9.34
CA ARG A 179 1.59 -10.46 8.46
C ARG A 179 2.33 -9.15 8.30
N TYR A 180 3.64 -9.22 8.33
CA TYR A 180 4.52 -8.10 8.05
C TYR A 180 5.37 -8.41 6.82
N CYS A 181 5.45 -7.48 5.89
CA CYS A 181 6.32 -7.61 4.73
C CYS A 181 6.96 -6.27 4.37
N THR A 182 8.09 -6.35 3.69
CA THR A 182 8.78 -5.20 3.11
C THR A 182 8.71 -5.31 1.61
N ARG A 183 8.34 -4.22 0.94
CA ARG A 183 8.16 -4.18 -0.52
C ARG A 183 8.86 -2.96 -1.10
N PRO A 184 9.56 -3.07 -2.23
CA PRO A 184 9.94 -1.91 -3.03
C PRO A 184 8.70 -1.32 -3.69
N TYR A 185 8.69 0.02 -3.84
CA TYR A 185 7.64 0.70 -4.57
C TYR A 185 8.23 1.67 -5.59
N PHE A 186 7.44 1.97 -6.61
CA PHE A 186 7.63 3.05 -7.55
C PHE A 186 6.39 3.93 -7.57
N ALA A 187 6.58 5.26 -7.67
CA ALA A 187 5.50 6.23 -7.70
C ALA A 187 5.72 7.23 -8.84
N THR A 188 4.64 7.65 -9.47
CA THR A 188 4.65 8.73 -10.46
C THR A 188 3.42 9.59 -10.28
N GLY A 189 3.57 10.88 -10.45
CA GLY A 189 2.46 11.81 -10.23
C GLY A 189 2.87 13.25 -10.44
N PHE A 190 2.09 14.15 -9.88
CA PHE A 190 2.36 15.59 -9.93
C PHE A 190 1.89 16.30 -8.66
N LYS A 191 2.50 17.47 -8.41
CA LYS A 191 2.03 18.51 -7.51
C LYS A 191 1.54 19.68 -8.36
N ALA A 192 0.36 20.21 -8.06
CA ALA A 192 -0.18 21.43 -8.65
C ALA A 192 -0.41 22.46 -7.54
N TYR A 193 0.29 23.58 -7.61
CA TYR A 193 0.19 24.65 -6.62
C TYR A 193 -1.04 25.50 -6.86
N VAL A 194 -1.87 25.66 -5.84
CA VAL A 194 -3.06 26.49 -5.81
C VAL A 194 -2.78 27.85 -5.14
N SER A 195 -1.67 27.95 -4.43
CA SER A 195 -1.11 29.18 -3.88
C SER A 195 0.41 29.05 -3.79
N GLU A 196 1.10 30.06 -3.27
CA GLU A 196 2.57 30.05 -3.12
C GLU A 196 3.10 28.86 -2.30
N ARG A 197 2.29 28.28 -1.42
CA ARG A 197 2.69 27.21 -0.52
C ARG A 197 1.75 26.00 -0.53
N ALA A 198 0.48 26.20 -0.88
CA ALA A 198 -0.50 25.11 -0.86
C ALA A 198 -0.59 24.43 -2.22
N PHE A 199 -0.63 23.11 -2.21
CA PHE A 199 -0.67 22.30 -3.42
C PHE A 199 -1.70 21.16 -3.33
N ILE A 200 -2.14 20.72 -4.49
CA ILE A 200 -2.82 19.44 -4.69
C ILE A 200 -1.78 18.44 -5.20
N ARG A 201 -1.80 17.24 -4.68
CA ARG A 201 -0.94 16.15 -5.13
C ARG A 201 -1.80 14.99 -5.62
N THR A 202 -1.40 14.40 -6.72
CA THR A 202 -1.98 13.15 -7.23
C THR A 202 -0.85 12.25 -7.73
N ASP A 203 -0.90 10.98 -7.35
CA ASP A 203 0.08 10.00 -7.81
C ASP A 203 -0.49 8.57 -7.90
N ILE A 204 0.17 7.76 -8.70
CA ILE A 204 -0.02 6.33 -8.78
C ILE A 204 1.23 5.68 -8.18
N ARG A 205 1.04 4.77 -7.24
CA ARG A 205 2.10 3.96 -6.64
C ARG A 205 1.88 2.49 -6.97
N THR A 206 2.93 1.82 -7.36
CA THR A 206 2.97 0.37 -7.57
C THR A 206 3.98 -0.25 -6.64
N SER A 207 3.62 -1.35 -5.99
CA SER A 207 4.50 -2.07 -5.06
C SER A 207 4.65 -3.51 -5.51
N TRP A 208 5.83 -4.07 -5.31
CA TRP A 208 6.19 -5.41 -5.77
C TRP A 208 6.59 -6.33 -4.63
N SER A 209 6.23 -7.60 -4.77
CA SER A 209 6.71 -8.72 -3.96
C SER A 209 7.56 -9.66 -4.80
N SER A 210 8.04 -10.77 -4.20
CA SER A 210 8.70 -11.86 -4.94
C SER A 210 7.83 -12.45 -6.05
N ASP A 211 6.51 -12.35 -5.92
CA ASP A 211 5.52 -12.97 -6.81
C ASP A 211 4.97 -11.98 -7.85
N GLY A 212 5.61 -10.82 -7.97
CA GLY A 212 5.25 -9.78 -8.94
C GLY A 212 4.56 -8.57 -8.32
N LEU A 213 3.63 -7.94 -9.07
CA LEU A 213 2.88 -6.77 -8.61
C LEU A 213 2.01 -7.15 -7.40
N ALA A 214 2.29 -6.52 -6.26
CA ALA A 214 1.61 -6.79 -4.99
C ALA A 214 0.50 -5.77 -4.71
N ALA A 215 0.71 -4.49 -5.04
CA ALA A 215 -0.28 -3.46 -4.81
C ALA A 215 -0.24 -2.37 -5.89
N LEU A 216 -1.40 -1.79 -6.13
CA LEU A 216 -1.60 -0.60 -6.96
C LEU A 216 -2.41 0.42 -6.15
N ALA A 217 -1.86 1.61 -5.97
CA ALA A 217 -2.52 2.67 -5.24
C ALA A 217 -2.65 3.93 -6.09
N TRP A 218 -3.85 4.50 -6.15
CA TRP A 218 -4.08 5.84 -6.65
C TRP A 218 -4.35 6.77 -5.47
N ARG A 219 -3.50 7.78 -5.31
CA ARG A 219 -3.55 8.72 -4.18
C ARG A 219 -3.86 10.13 -4.67
N SER A 220 -4.71 10.83 -3.94
CA SER A 220 -5.00 12.24 -4.17
C SER A 220 -5.12 12.96 -2.84
N GLY A 221 -4.52 14.14 -2.72
CA GLY A 221 -4.45 14.85 -1.47
C GLY A 221 -4.07 16.31 -1.61
N VAL A 222 -3.95 16.97 -0.46
CA VAL A 222 -3.57 18.37 -0.34
C VAL A 222 -2.39 18.51 0.61
N GLY A 223 -1.57 19.52 0.39
CA GLY A 223 -0.41 19.76 1.24
C GLY A 223 0.06 21.20 1.22
N VAL A 224 1.06 21.46 2.06
CA VAL A 224 1.70 22.77 2.17
C VAL A 224 3.22 22.62 2.25
N ASP A 225 3.94 23.56 1.65
CA ASP A 225 5.39 23.72 1.75
C ASP A 225 5.73 24.78 2.82
N PHE A 226 6.81 24.56 3.63
CA PHE A 226 7.27 25.51 4.68
C PHE A 226 8.77 25.39 4.99
#